data_d62f12ad35a3dbfb35f1755ac9f80d8d
#
_entry.id   d62f12ad35a3dbfb35f1755ac9f80d8d
#
_cell.length_a   1.000
_cell.length_b   1.000
_cell.length_c   1.000
_cell.angle_alpha   90.00
_cell.angle_beta   90.00
_cell.angle_gamma   90.00
#
_symmetry.space_group_name_H-M   'P 1'
#
loop_
_entity.id
_entity.type
_entity.pdbx_description
1 polymer ?
#
loop_
_entity_poly.entity_id
_entity_poly.type
_entity_poly.pdbx_seq_one_letter_code
_entity_poly.pdbx_strand_id
1 'polypeptide(L)'
;MSDEERLSEVFKTIESDSRNRKLLSPAESVNALTVGSIHHDDSTYTPRVGSMDLYDRLMPATYSAHGNGYKRSVKPDLVYPGGRVLYSEPYSGQADLRGLWRYQVQPGISVPYPDSSGNLSRTAFTRGTSNSAALTSRRAVQIYDTLTEVFSDNEQLVKLEQFAPVLIKALMVHGCSWGELMDNIGSCYPSINRTDLKNIVTRHLGYGVPDIDRVLYSLDNRATILGFGGLTDSQAHIYKLPIPEALGGVETWRKLTVSLAWLATPCPSNLRYRDSALWFSLEGDNSELADTRTHYDHNQVRRGTLQHEIFEGSRIEILSANRELEIKINCKKDAGRIIEPVKYGLAITLEVAPNIDMNVYESIRDMIQPRIQEQARTQIQTR
;
A
#
# COMPACT_ATOMS: atom_id res chain seq x y z
N MET A 1 -20.55 -28.72 -8.62
CA MET A 1 -20.09 -27.38 -8.26
C MET A 1 -18.92 -27.02 -9.16
N SER A 2 -19.06 -26.01 -9.96
CA SER A 2 -17.98 -25.50 -10.79
C SER A 2 -16.85 -24.88 -9.94
N ASP A 3 -15.67 -24.65 -10.53
CA ASP A 3 -14.56 -24.02 -9.81
C ASP A 3 -14.93 -22.60 -9.34
N GLU A 4 -15.68 -21.86 -10.14
CA GLU A 4 -16.17 -20.52 -9.81
C GLU A 4 -17.18 -20.52 -8.66
N GLU A 5 -18.13 -21.46 -8.67
CA GLU A 5 -19.08 -21.65 -7.55
C GLU A 5 -18.31 -22.00 -6.25
N ARG A 6 -17.32 -22.90 -6.34
CA ARG A 6 -16.49 -23.29 -5.20
C ARG A 6 -15.73 -22.11 -4.64
N LEU A 7 -15.03 -21.35 -5.48
CA LEU A 7 -14.29 -20.16 -5.08
C LEU A 7 -15.20 -19.17 -4.36
N SER A 8 -16.38 -18.88 -4.94
CA SER A 8 -17.35 -17.95 -4.37
C SER A 8 -17.85 -18.41 -3.01
N GLU A 9 -18.23 -19.67 -2.86
CA GLU A 9 -18.72 -20.21 -1.59
C GLU A 9 -17.65 -20.25 -0.50
N VAL A 10 -16.41 -20.62 -0.87
CA VAL A 10 -15.27 -20.60 0.07
C VAL A 10 -15.02 -19.18 0.55
N PHE A 11 -14.95 -18.20 -0.35
CA PHE A 11 -14.68 -16.81 0.02
C PHE A 11 -15.80 -16.22 0.90
N LYS A 12 -17.06 -16.44 0.54
CA LYS A 12 -18.22 -16.01 1.35
C LYS A 12 -18.23 -16.66 2.74
N THR A 13 -17.86 -17.93 2.83
CA THR A 13 -17.75 -18.62 4.11
C THR A 13 -16.68 -17.99 4.99
N ILE A 14 -15.50 -17.70 4.44
CA ILE A 14 -14.42 -16.99 5.13
C ILE A 14 -14.87 -15.61 5.60
N GLU A 15 -15.54 -14.84 4.73
CA GLU A 15 -16.05 -13.50 5.07
C GLU A 15 -17.14 -13.56 6.16
N SER A 16 -18.02 -14.54 6.11
CA SER A 16 -19.07 -14.73 7.13
C SER A 16 -18.48 -15.08 8.51
N ASP A 17 -17.33 -15.76 8.53
CA ASP A 17 -16.58 -16.12 9.75
C ASP A 17 -15.62 -15.01 10.21
N SER A 18 -15.77 -13.80 9.74
CA SER A 18 -14.90 -12.66 10.04
C SER A 18 -14.71 -12.39 11.54
N ARG A 19 -15.65 -12.82 12.38
CA ARG A 19 -15.56 -12.70 13.83
C ARG A 19 -14.42 -13.53 14.44
N ASN A 20 -14.18 -14.73 13.91
CA ASN A 20 -13.15 -15.66 14.39
C ASN A 20 -11.81 -15.48 13.64
N ARG A 21 -11.79 -14.67 12.58
CA ARG A 21 -10.65 -14.44 11.70
C ARG A 21 -10.04 -13.04 11.82
N LYS A 22 -10.31 -12.36 12.93
CA LYS A 22 -9.79 -11.01 13.18
C LYS A 22 -8.28 -11.00 13.34
N LEU A 23 -7.72 -9.85 12.99
CA LEU A 23 -6.34 -9.52 13.33
C LEU A 23 -6.14 -9.61 14.85
N LEU A 24 -5.04 -10.25 15.25
CA LEU A 24 -4.65 -10.42 16.64
C LEU A 24 -3.46 -9.52 16.95
N SER A 25 -3.26 -9.21 18.23
CA SER A 25 -2.07 -8.49 18.69
C SER A 25 -0.79 -9.27 18.32
N PRO A 26 0.22 -8.58 17.78
CA PRO A 26 0.40 -7.13 17.62
C PRO A 26 -0.04 -6.56 16.25
N ALA A 27 -0.78 -7.31 15.42
CA ALA A 27 -1.11 -6.91 14.06
C ALA A 27 -2.04 -5.68 13.98
N GLU A 28 -2.78 -5.33 15.06
CA GLU A 28 -3.57 -4.10 15.14
C GLU A 28 -2.73 -2.86 15.50
N SER A 29 -1.41 -2.98 15.59
CA SER A 29 -0.52 -1.86 15.91
C SER A 29 -0.71 -0.68 14.96
N VAL A 30 -0.88 0.52 15.53
CA VAL A 30 -1.14 1.76 14.78
C VAL A 30 0.01 2.16 13.87
N ASN A 31 1.25 1.98 14.34
CA ASN A 31 2.44 2.49 13.65
C ASN A 31 3.08 1.46 12.72
N ALA A 32 2.99 0.16 13.04
CA ALA A 32 3.57 -0.88 12.20
C ALA A 32 2.78 -1.08 10.90
N LEU A 33 3.45 -1.54 9.85
CA LEU A 33 2.81 -2.12 8.68
C LEU A 33 2.36 -3.54 9.00
N THR A 34 1.08 -3.80 8.88
CA THR A 34 0.48 -5.12 9.03
C THR A 34 0.32 -5.75 7.66
N VAL A 35 0.89 -6.93 7.49
CA VAL A 35 0.93 -7.62 6.20
C VAL A 35 0.02 -8.83 6.22
N GLY A 36 -0.98 -8.84 5.37
CA GLY A 36 -1.82 -10.00 5.05
C GLY A 36 -1.19 -10.85 3.96
N SER A 37 -1.87 -11.93 3.59
CA SER A 37 -1.38 -12.88 2.60
C SER A 37 -2.35 -13.06 1.45
N ILE A 38 -1.81 -13.12 0.22
CA ILE A 38 -2.53 -13.60 -0.96
C ILE A 38 -2.16 -15.05 -1.26
N HIS A 39 -3.10 -15.75 -1.88
CA HIS A 39 -2.98 -17.14 -2.29
C HIS A 39 -2.16 -17.24 -3.59
N HIS A 40 -0.85 -17.02 -3.44
CA HIS A 40 0.09 -16.97 -4.55
C HIS A 40 1.46 -17.48 -4.14
N ASP A 41 2.13 -18.18 -5.05
CA ASP A 41 3.54 -18.52 -5.04
C ASP A 41 4.05 -18.66 -6.49
N ASP A 42 5.36 -18.73 -6.66
CA ASP A 42 5.99 -18.85 -7.98
C ASP A 42 6.06 -20.31 -8.49
N SER A 43 5.37 -21.25 -7.84
CA SER A 43 5.41 -22.65 -8.25
C SER A 43 4.42 -22.93 -9.38
N THR A 44 4.84 -23.78 -10.31
CA THR A 44 4.00 -24.31 -11.40
C THR A 44 3.24 -25.58 -10.97
N TYR A 45 3.21 -25.87 -9.68
CA TYR A 45 2.61 -27.10 -9.17
C TYR A 45 1.10 -27.11 -9.38
N THR A 46 0.62 -28.22 -9.94
CA THR A 46 -0.80 -28.54 -10.07
C THR A 46 -1.23 -29.59 -9.04
N PRO A 47 -2.43 -29.50 -8.47
CA PRO A 47 -2.95 -30.48 -7.53
C PRO A 47 -2.93 -31.88 -8.11
N ARG A 48 -2.58 -32.88 -7.29
CA ARG A 48 -2.66 -34.30 -7.63
C ARG A 48 -4.00 -34.88 -7.17
N VAL A 49 -4.35 -36.05 -7.67
CA VAL A 49 -5.54 -36.80 -7.22
C VAL A 49 -5.59 -36.85 -5.69
N GLY A 50 -6.73 -36.54 -5.11
CA GLY A 50 -6.96 -36.46 -3.68
C GLY A 50 -6.58 -35.12 -3.04
N SER A 51 -6.14 -34.14 -3.83
CA SER A 51 -5.89 -32.76 -3.39
C SER A 51 -6.45 -31.76 -4.37
N MET A 52 -6.94 -30.63 -3.85
CA MET A 52 -7.49 -29.55 -4.65
C MET A 52 -6.89 -28.19 -4.24
N ASP A 53 -6.80 -27.29 -5.17
CA ASP A 53 -6.67 -25.86 -4.92
C ASP A 53 -8.08 -25.27 -4.83
N LEU A 54 -8.35 -24.47 -3.79
CA LEU A 54 -9.65 -23.85 -3.62
C LEU A 54 -9.88 -22.66 -4.54
N TYR A 55 -8.78 -22.07 -5.02
CA TYR A 55 -8.79 -20.91 -5.89
C TYR A 55 -8.05 -21.21 -7.20
N ASP A 56 -8.68 -20.89 -8.31
CA ASP A 56 -8.11 -20.97 -9.65
C ASP A 56 -7.47 -19.65 -10.11
N ARG A 57 -7.62 -18.62 -9.30
CA ARG A 57 -7.15 -17.26 -9.55
C ARG A 57 -6.64 -16.59 -8.29
N LEU A 58 -6.08 -15.38 -8.43
CA LEU A 58 -5.53 -14.63 -7.31
C LEU A 58 -6.64 -14.22 -6.33
N MET A 59 -6.50 -14.61 -5.08
CA MET A 59 -7.43 -14.33 -3.97
C MET A 59 -6.66 -14.08 -2.67
N PRO A 60 -7.28 -13.47 -1.64
CA PRO A 60 -6.71 -13.49 -0.29
C PRO A 60 -6.52 -14.92 0.18
N ALA A 61 -5.38 -15.21 0.82
CA ALA A 61 -5.12 -16.56 1.31
C ALA A 61 -6.13 -16.98 2.39
N THR A 62 -6.59 -18.21 2.33
CA THR A 62 -7.60 -18.76 3.25
C THR A 62 -7.19 -18.72 4.71
N TYR A 63 -5.90 -18.65 4.99
CA TYR A 63 -5.32 -18.56 6.32
C TYR A 63 -5.00 -17.13 6.77
N SER A 64 -5.17 -16.14 5.89
CA SER A 64 -4.91 -14.74 6.22
C SER A 64 -6.00 -14.21 7.15
N ALA A 65 -5.60 -13.67 8.30
CA ALA A 65 -6.51 -12.90 9.13
C ALA A 65 -6.93 -11.61 8.40
N HIS A 66 -8.14 -11.18 8.62
CA HIS A 66 -8.70 -10.01 7.95
C HIS A 66 -9.59 -9.20 8.89
N GLY A 67 -9.95 -8.01 8.47
CA GLY A 67 -10.82 -7.13 9.24
C GLY A 67 -10.19 -5.77 9.47
N ASN A 68 -10.92 -4.90 10.11
CA ASN A 68 -10.41 -3.57 10.42
C ASN A 68 -9.51 -3.61 11.66
N GLY A 69 -8.50 -2.76 11.67
CA GLY A 69 -7.71 -2.48 12.86
C GLY A 69 -8.48 -1.69 13.91
N TYR A 70 -7.76 -1.20 14.91
CA TYR A 70 -8.36 -0.44 16.01
C TYR A 70 -9.17 0.74 15.46
N LYS A 71 -10.39 0.91 15.99
CA LYS A 71 -11.38 1.93 15.56
C LYS A 71 -11.71 1.93 14.08
N ARG A 72 -11.65 0.79 13.44
CA ARG A 72 -11.88 0.60 11.99
C ARG A 72 -10.84 1.33 11.13
N SER A 73 -9.59 1.43 11.59
CA SER A 73 -8.47 1.80 10.71
C SER A 73 -8.26 0.71 9.65
N VAL A 74 -7.69 1.09 8.53
CA VAL A 74 -7.32 0.12 7.48
C VAL A 74 -6.26 -0.81 8.03
N LYS A 75 -6.58 -2.11 8.09
CA LYS A 75 -5.72 -3.23 8.44
C LYS A 75 -6.29 -4.53 7.83
N PRO A 76 -5.44 -5.42 7.27
CA PRO A 76 -3.99 -5.24 7.11
C PRO A 76 -3.69 -3.95 6.33
N ASP A 77 -2.46 -3.42 6.40
CA ASP A 77 -2.09 -2.26 5.57
C ASP A 77 -1.89 -2.69 4.11
N LEU A 78 -1.30 -3.84 3.90
CA LEU A 78 -1.06 -4.41 2.57
C LEU A 78 -1.06 -5.93 2.62
N VAL A 79 -1.08 -6.56 1.45
CA VAL A 79 -0.97 -8.02 1.30
C VAL A 79 0.18 -8.37 0.36
N TYR A 80 0.79 -9.57 0.59
CA TYR A 80 1.89 -10.05 -0.24
C TYR A 80 1.81 -11.58 -0.41
N PRO A 81 2.50 -12.20 -1.39
CA PRO A 81 2.51 -13.65 -1.55
C PRO A 81 2.90 -14.39 -0.27
N GLY A 82 2.11 -15.35 0.14
CA GLY A 82 2.36 -16.15 1.34
C GLY A 82 2.46 -17.65 1.08
N GLY A 83 2.24 -18.05 -0.15
CA GLY A 83 2.19 -19.44 -0.59
C GLY A 83 0.76 -19.99 -0.67
N ARG A 84 0.53 -20.90 -1.60
CA ARG A 84 -0.75 -21.59 -1.81
C ARG A 84 -0.89 -22.77 -0.84
N VAL A 85 -2.06 -22.95 -0.27
CA VAL A 85 -2.44 -24.13 0.53
C VAL A 85 -3.38 -24.98 -0.28
N LEU A 86 -3.02 -26.24 -0.45
CA LEU A 86 -3.93 -27.24 -1.01
C LEU A 86 -4.79 -27.86 0.09
N TYR A 87 -5.91 -28.40 -0.32
CA TYR A 87 -6.85 -29.07 0.56
C TYR A 87 -7.09 -30.49 0.11
N SER A 88 -7.42 -31.38 1.05
CA SER A 88 -7.86 -32.73 0.70
C SER A 88 -9.21 -32.67 0.00
N GLU A 89 -9.38 -33.46 -1.05
CA GLU A 89 -10.71 -33.69 -1.62
C GLU A 89 -11.63 -34.33 -0.57
N PRO A 90 -12.86 -33.82 -0.41
CA PRO A 90 -13.80 -34.42 0.52
C PRO A 90 -14.22 -35.81 0.02
N TYR A 91 -14.20 -36.80 0.91
CA TYR A 91 -14.77 -38.11 0.63
C TYR A 91 -16.29 -38.07 0.72
N SER A 92 -16.96 -38.98 0.03
CA SER A 92 -18.41 -39.12 0.08
C SER A 92 -18.89 -39.17 1.55
N GLY A 93 -19.71 -38.17 1.94
CA GLY A 93 -20.27 -38.06 3.29
C GLY A 93 -19.44 -37.25 4.31
N GLN A 94 -18.28 -36.71 3.93
CA GLN A 94 -17.54 -35.75 4.77
C GLN A 94 -17.52 -34.36 4.14
N ALA A 95 -17.95 -33.36 4.90
CA ALA A 95 -17.97 -31.95 4.45
C ALA A 95 -16.69 -31.18 4.83
N ASP A 96 -15.76 -31.79 5.58
CA ASP A 96 -14.60 -31.10 6.12
C ASP A 96 -13.45 -31.00 5.11
N LEU A 97 -13.13 -29.79 4.70
CA LEU A 97 -11.92 -29.48 3.95
C LEU A 97 -10.74 -29.39 4.90
N ARG A 98 -9.74 -30.23 4.71
CA ARG A 98 -8.50 -30.22 5.52
C ARG A 98 -7.35 -29.63 4.71
N GLY A 99 -6.73 -28.58 5.22
CA GLY A 99 -5.54 -28.00 4.63
C GLY A 99 -4.34 -28.95 4.68
N LEU A 100 -3.65 -29.10 3.57
CA LEU A 100 -2.46 -29.94 3.43
C LEU A 100 -1.20 -29.11 3.70
N TRP A 101 -0.76 -29.07 4.94
CA TRP A 101 0.41 -28.29 5.41
C TRP A 101 1.71 -29.10 5.30
N ARG A 102 2.05 -29.58 4.12
CA ARG A 102 3.27 -30.38 3.92
C ARG A 102 4.46 -29.48 3.57
N TYR A 103 5.45 -29.38 4.45
CA TYR A 103 6.61 -28.48 4.29
C TYR A 103 7.61 -28.90 3.20
N GLN A 104 7.64 -30.14 2.79
CA GLN A 104 8.64 -30.64 1.85
C GLN A 104 8.16 -30.69 0.41
N VAL A 105 6.90 -30.37 0.15
CA VAL A 105 6.26 -30.52 -1.17
C VAL A 105 5.62 -29.21 -1.56
N GLN A 106 5.80 -28.85 -2.84
CA GLN A 106 5.05 -27.75 -3.47
C GLN A 106 3.53 -27.97 -3.34
N PRO A 107 2.71 -26.90 -3.46
CA PRO A 107 3.09 -25.50 -3.67
C PRO A 107 3.54 -24.81 -2.39
N GLY A 108 4.02 -23.57 -2.50
CA GLY A 108 4.42 -22.70 -1.38
C GLY A 108 5.66 -21.88 -1.71
N ILE A 109 6.03 -21.03 -0.79
CA ILE A 109 7.25 -20.22 -0.91
C ILE A 109 8.45 -21.11 -0.58
N SER A 110 9.43 -21.16 -1.48
CA SER A 110 10.68 -21.90 -1.27
C SER A 110 11.57 -21.21 -0.26
N VAL A 111 11.98 -21.93 0.75
CA VAL A 111 12.85 -21.43 1.83
C VAL A 111 14.02 -22.39 2.09
N PRO A 112 15.18 -21.89 2.53
CA PRO A 112 16.25 -22.74 3.01
C PRO A 112 15.76 -23.65 4.15
N TYR A 113 16.14 -24.91 4.11
CA TYR A 113 15.72 -25.88 5.12
C TYR A 113 16.87 -26.84 5.44
N PRO A 114 17.36 -26.92 6.69
CA PRO A 114 18.37 -27.87 7.07
C PRO A 114 17.81 -29.29 7.04
N ASP A 115 18.59 -30.23 6.52
CA ASP A 115 18.25 -31.63 6.66
C ASP A 115 18.62 -32.17 8.08
N SER A 116 18.30 -33.42 8.32
CA SER A 116 18.56 -34.07 9.61
C SER A 116 20.07 -34.14 10.00
N SER A 117 20.98 -33.94 9.03
CA SER A 117 22.42 -33.84 9.22
C SER A 117 22.92 -32.40 9.34
N GLY A 118 22.04 -31.41 9.30
CA GLY A 118 22.38 -29.97 9.34
C GLY A 118 22.87 -29.38 8.01
N ASN A 119 22.73 -30.10 6.90
CA ASN A 119 23.12 -29.62 5.59
C ASN A 119 22.08 -28.55 5.10
N LEU A 120 22.56 -27.35 4.77
CA LEU A 120 21.74 -26.19 4.32
C LEU A 120 21.48 -26.16 2.83
N SER A 121 21.94 -27.16 2.06
CA SER A 121 21.75 -27.18 0.59
C SER A 121 20.33 -27.60 0.14
N ARG A 122 19.42 -27.84 1.08
CA ARG A 122 18.04 -28.21 0.79
C ARG A 122 17.08 -27.04 0.93
N THR A 123 15.96 -27.15 0.25
CA THR A 123 14.84 -26.23 0.35
C THR A 123 13.58 -26.96 0.80
N ALA A 124 12.70 -26.24 1.48
CA ALA A 124 11.34 -26.66 1.79
C ALA A 124 10.36 -25.61 1.27
N PHE A 125 9.07 -25.95 1.28
CA PHE A 125 8.00 -25.07 0.84
C PHE A 125 7.11 -24.70 2.03
N THR A 126 7.03 -23.41 2.34
CA THR A 126 6.25 -22.90 3.46
C THR A 126 5.06 -22.06 2.99
N ARG A 127 4.06 -21.95 3.85
CA ARG A 127 2.84 -21.15 3.65
C ARG A 127 2.56 -20.39 4.92
N GLY A 128 2.11 -19.17 4.78
CA GLY A 128 1.73 -18.35 5.93
C GLY A 128 2.00 -16.87 5.73
N THR A 129 1.35 -16.05 6.53
CA THR A 129 1.56 -14.59 6.56
C THR A 129 2.98 -14.22 6.96
N SER A 130 3.72 -15.12 7.60
CA SER A 130 5.16 -14.94 7.91
C SER A 130 6.00 -14.79 6.63
N ASN A 131 5.68 -15.55 5.55
CA ASN A 131 6.36 -15.41 4.27
C ASN A 131 6.07 -14.04 3.65
N SER A 132 4.81 -13.62 3.68
CA SER A 132 4.39 -12.30 3.20
C SER A 132 5.13 -11.18 3.95
N ALA A 133 5.24 -11.28 5.28
CA ALA A 133 5.95 -10.32 6.10
C ALA A 133 7.46 -10.30 5.80
N ALA A 134 8.10 -11.46 5.63
CA ALA A 134 9.51 -11.56 5.29
C ALA A 134 9.83 -10.96 3.92
N LEU A 135 9.02 -11.28 2.91
CA LEU A 135 9.15 -10.73 1.56
C LEU A 135 8.91 -9.21 1.54
N THR A 136 7.92 -8.74 2.30
CA THR A 136 7.66 -7.29 2.48
C THR A 136 8.84 -6.59 3.14
N SER A 137 9.44 -7.19 4.18
CA SER A 137 10.63 -6.65 4.85
C SER A 137 11.83 -6.55 3.90
N ARG A 138 12.03 -7.56 3.04
CA ARG A 138 13.05 -7.50 1.99
C ARG A 138 12.83 -6.32 1.04
N ARG A 139 11.59 -6.08 0.61
CA ARG A 139 11.25 -4.94 -0.24
C ARG A 139 11.44 -3.60 0.46
N ALA A 140 11.16 -3.53 1.76
CA ALA A 140 11.44 -2.34 2.57
C ALA A 140 12.94 -2.01 2.63
N VAL A 141 13.81 -3.03 2.72
CA VAL A 141 15.27 -2.86 2.63
C VAL A 141 15.68 -2.33 1.26
N GLN A 142 15.15 -2.87 0.17
CA GLN A 142 15.43 -2.36 -1.18
C GLN A 142 15.04 -0.88 -1.34
N ILE A 143 13.90 -0.47 -0.77
CA ILE A 143 13.53 0.95 -0.73
C ILE A 143 14.57 1.76 0.07
N TYR A 144 15.00 1.27 1.22
CA TYR A 144 16.01 1.96 2.03
C TYR A 144 17.33 2.12 1.29
N ASP A 145 17.82 1.07 0.62
CA ASP A 145 19.05 1.10 -0.18
C ASP A 145 18.94 2.15 -1.30
N THR A 146 17.83 2.17 -2.04
CA THR A 146 17.57 3.19 -3.07
C THR A 146 17.52 4.61 -2.50
N LEU A 147 16.87 4.79 -1.33
CA LEU A 147 16.86 6.09 -0.66
C LEU A 147 18.27 6.55 -0.26
N THR A 148 19.14 5.64 0.19
CA THR A 148 20.54 5.99 0.53
C THR A 148 21.35 6.38 -0.70
N GLU A 149 21.06 5.80 -1.87
CA GLU A 149 21.67 6.20 -3.14
C GLU A 149 21.20 7.59 -3.60
N VAL A 150 19.92 7.90 -3.43
CA VAL A 150 19.32 9.20 -3.81
C VAL A 150 19.80 10.32 -2.88
N PHE A 151 19.86 10.06 -1.57
CA PHE A 151 20.33 11.00 -0.54
C PHE A 151 21.85 10.82 -0.30
N SER A 152 22.67 11.14 -1.31
CA SER A 152 24.08 10.76 -1.36
C SER A 152 25.04 11.63 -0.56
N ASP A 153 24.65 12.83 -0.13
CA ASP A 153 25.49 13.68 0.71
C ASP A 153 25.27 13.44 2.22
N ASN A 154 26.30 13.71 3.03
CA ASN A 154 26.29 13.42 4.46
C ASN A 154 25.15 14.13 5.22
N GLU A 155 24.81 15.35 4.86
CA GLU A 155 23.73 16.11 5.52
C GLU A 155 22.35 15.48 5.19
N GLN A 156 22.17 15.08 3.95
CA GLN A 156 20.95 14.42 3.50
C GLN A 156 20.81 13.02 4.12
N LEU A 157 21.90 12.26 4.24
CA LEU A 157 21.88 10.95 4.91
C LEU A 157 21.47 11.03 6.38
N VAL A 158 21.97 12.03 7.12
CA VAL A 158 21.53 12.26 8.51
C VAL A 158 20.03 12.58 8.59
N LYS A 159 19.51 13.36 7.63
CA LYS A 159 18.07 13.61 7.53
C LYS A 159 17.31 12.34 7.16
N LEU A 160 17.82 11.54 6.21
CA LEU A 160 17.22 10.27 5.83
C LEU A 160 17.09 9.35 7.04
N GLU A 161 18.11 9.14 7.84
CA GLU A 161 18.05 8.28 9.03
C GLU A 161 16.91 8.67 9.97
N GLN A 162 16.63 9.96 10.13
CA GLN A 162 15.57 10.46 10.99
C GLN A 162 14.16 10.18 10.44
N PHE A 163 14.00 10.15 9.11
CA PHE A 163 12.69 10.04 8.44
C PHE A 163 12.52 8.73 7.67
N ALA A 164 13.54 7.87 7.59
CA ALA A 164 13.47 6.61 6.87
C ALA A 164 12.25 5.74 7.26
N PRO A 165 11.90 5.56 8.54
CA PRO A 165 10.75 4.74 8.90
C PRO A 165 9.43 5.21 8.28
N VAL A 166 9.20 6.53 8.23
CA VAL A 166 7.97 7.10 7.66
C VAL A 166 8.02 7.15 6.13
N LEU A 167 9.20 7.37 5.54
CA LEU A 167 9.38 7.33 4.09
C LEU A 167 9.19 5.91 3.55
N ILE A 168 9.83 4.90 4.15
CA ILE A 168 9.66 3.50 3.76
C ILE A 168 8.20 3.09 3.90
N LYS A 169 7.55 3.45 5.01
CA LYS A 169 6.14 3.16 5.24
C LYS A 169 5.23 3.80 4.18
N ALA A 170 5.50 5.05 3.79
CA ALA A 170 4.77 5.73 2.72
C ALA A 170 5.00 5.05 1.37
N LEU A 171 6.25 4.75 1.02
CA LEU A 171 6.64 4.17 -0.26
C LEU A 171 6.14 2.73 -0.43
N MET A 172 6.16 1.92 0.64
CA MET A 172 5.58 0.57 0.61
C MET A 172 4.11 0.58 0.23
N VAL A 173 3.34 1.53 0.74
CA VAL A 173 1.91 1.66 0.43
C VAL A 173 1.68 2.42 -0.88
N HIS A 174 2.62 3.27 -1.28
CA HIS A 174 2.53 4.06 -2.51
C HIS A 174 2.42 3.21 -3.78
N GLY A 175 3.09 2.07 -3.79
CA GLY A 175 2.98 1.07 -4.87
C GLY A 175 1.72 0.21 -4.81
N CYS A 176 0.90 0.31 -3.75
CA CYS A 176 -0.23 -0.60 -3.57
C CYS A 176 -1.39 -0.31 -4.52
N SER A 177 -1.99 -1.38 -5.00
CA SER A 177 -3.27 -1.34 -5.71
C SER A 177 -4.04 -2.63 -5.48
N TRP A 178 -5.36 -2.58 -5.67
CA TRP A 178 -6.20 -3.78 -5.59
C TRP A 178 -6.12 -4.64 -6.85
N GLY A 179 -5.90 -3.99 -8.03
CA GLY A 179 -5.78 -4.68 -9.30
C GLY A 179 -6.90 -5.69 -9.54
N GLU A 180 -6.55 -6.84 -10.10
CA GLU A 180 -7.47 -7.95 -10.38
C GLU A 180 -8.11 -8.58 -9.13
N LEU A 181 -7.51 -8.41 -7.96
CA LEU A 181 -8.09 -8.92 -6.70
C LEU A 181 -9.45 -8.31 -6.40
N MET A 182 -9.66 -7.04 -6.76
CA MET A 182 -10.96 -6.39 -6.58
C MET A 182 -12.02 -7.04 -7.47
N ASP A 183 -11.69 -7.33 -8.72
CA ASP A 183 -12.59 -7.95 -9.68
C ASP A 183 -12.87 -9.40 -9.30
N ASN A 184 -11.83 -10.14 -8.87
CA ASN A 184 -11.96 -11.52 -8.41
C ASN A 184 -12.86 -11.64 -7.15
N ILE A 185 -12.70 -10.72 -6.18
CA ILE A 185 -13.60 -10.66 -5.02
C ILE A 185 -15.00 -10.21 -5.45
N GLY A 186 -15.09 -9.26 -6.36
CA GLY A 186 -16.35 -8.74 -6.90
C GLY A 186 -17.19 -9.82 -7.59
N SER A 187 -16.55 -10.74 -8.32
CA SER A 187 -17.23 -11.85 -8.97
C SER A 187 -17.97 -12.78 -7.98
N CYS A 188 -17.50 -12.84 -6.72
CA CYS A 188 -18.20 -13.58 -5.67
C CYS A 188 -19.54 -12.93 -5.26
N TYR A 189 -19.75 -11.65 -5.58
CA TYR A 189 -20.91 -10.86 -5.14
C TYR A 189 -21.57 -10.10 -6.30
N PRO A 190 -22.20 -10.76 -7.27
CA PRO A 190 -22.70 -10.13 -8.50
C PRO A 190 -23.68 -8.96 -8.29
N SER A 191 -24.35 -8.93 -7.13
CA SER A 191 -25.40 -7.94 -6.83
C SER A 191 -24.99 -6.94 -5.74
N ILE A 192 -23.70 -6.93 -5.32
CA ILE A 192 -23.23 -6.03 -4.26
C ILE A 192 -23.08 -4.61 -4.82
N ASN A 193 -23.42 -3.61 -4.03
CA ASN A 193 -23.08 -2.23 -4.39
C ASN A 193 -21.58 -1.97 -4.21
N ARG A 194 -21.07 -0.97 -4.94
CA ARG A 194 -19.64 -0.64 -4.99
C ARG A 194 -19.04 -0.27 -3.62
N THR A 195 -19.82 0.37 -2.75
CA THR A 195 -19.36 0.78 -1.42
C THR A 195 -19.15 -0.42 -0.51
N ASP A 196 -20.08 -1.36 -0.50
CA ASP A 196 -19.96 -2.57 0.33
C ASP A 196 -18.87 -3.49 -0.22
N LEU A 197 -18.72 -3.61 -1.54
CA LEU A 197 -17.59 -4.32 -2.13
C LEU A 197 -16.25 -3.72 -1.69
N LYS A 198 -16.09 -2.40 -1.75
CA LYS A 198 -14.88 -1.71 -1.27
C LYS A 198 -14.60 -2.00 0.21
N ASN A 199 -15.62 -2.07 1.03
CA ASN A 199 -15.49 -2.40 2.46
C ASN A 199 -14.98 -3.84 2.66
N ILE A 200 -15.49 -4.81 1.89
CA ILE A 200 -15.01 -6.20 1.93
C ILE A 200 -13.55 -6.24 1.47
N VAL A 201 -13.25 -5.68 0.31
CA VAL A 201 -11.91 -5.64 -0.26
C VAL A 201 -10.91 -5.01 0.70
N THR A 202 -11.25 -3.85 1.29
CA THR A 202 -10.37 -3.17 2.26
C THR A 202 -10.08 -4.03 3.49
N ARG A 203 -11.04 -4.80 4.00
CA ARG A 203 -10.83 -5.68 5.16
C ARG A 203 -9.90 -6.83 4.87
N HIS A 204 -9.86 -7.32 3.64
CA HIS A 204 -8.99 -8.44 3.23
C HIS A 204 -7.62 -7.97 2.73
N LEU A 205 -7.57 -6.88 1.98
CA LEU A 205 -6.40 -6.45 1.23
C LEU A 205 -5.72 -5.19 1.77
N GLY A 206 -6.39 -4.43 2.65
CA GLY A 206 -5.92 -3.11 3.02
C GLY A 206 -5.78 -2.20 1.80
N TYR A 207 -4.59 -1.64 1.60
CA TYR A 207 -4.25 -0.85 0.42
C TYR A 207 -3.92 -1.70 -0.82
N GLY A 208 -3.77 -3.01 -0.68
CA GLY A 208 -3.58 -3.94 -1.79
C GLY A 208 -2.18 -4.55 -1.84
N VAL A 209 -1.79 -4.98 -3.05
CA VAL A 209 -0.47 -5.57 -3.32
C VAL A 209 0.50 -4.46 -3.75
N PRO A 210 1.66 -4.30 -3.10
CA PRO A 210 2.65 -3.31 -3.49
C PRO A 210 3.42 -3.75 -4.73
N ASP A 211 3.40 -2.91 -5.76
CA ASP A 211 4.33 -2.94 -6.87
C ASP A 211 5.55 -2.08 -6.51
N ILE A 212 6.58 -2.72 -5.97
CA ILE A 212 7.78 -2.02 -5.50
C ILE A 212 8.67 -1.57 -6.66
N ASP A 213 8.69 -2.30 -7.75
CA ASP A 213 9.46 -1.91 -8.92
C ASP A 213 8.92 -0.60 -9.51
N ARG A 214 7.60 -0.40 -9.44
CA ARG A 214 6.97 0.88 -9.79
C ARG A 214 7.39 2.04 -8.89
N VAL A 215 7.74 1.76 -7.64
CA VAL A 215 8.21 2.78 -6.67
C VAL A 215 9.70 3.08 -6.84
N LEU A 216 10.51 2.06 -7.11
CA LEU A 216 11.95 2.17 -7.24
C LEU A 216 12.41 2.78 -8.58
N TYR A 217 11.67 2.51 -9.66
CA TYR A 217 12.06 2.92 -11.00
C TYR A 217 11.13 3.99 -11.56
N SER A 218 11.71 5.10 -11.99
CA SER A 218 11.01 6.12 -12.75
C SER A 218 10.94 5.72 -14.23
N LEU A 219 9.87 6.13 -14.90
CA LEU A 219 9.69 6.03 -16.35
C LEU A 219 9.48 7.43 -16.91
N ASP A 220 9.69 7.61 -18.20
CA ASP A 220 9.53 8.91 -18.87
C ASP A 220 8.14 9.53 -18.68
N ASN A 221 7.12 8.68 -18.60
CA ASN A 221 5.73 9.11 -18.40
C ASN A 221 5.32 9.23 -16.91
N ARG A 222 6.27 9.09 -15.97
CA ARG A 222 5.96 9.06 -14.54
C ARG A 222 7.06 9.72 -13.71
N ALA A 223 6.66 10.66 -12.83
CA ALA A 223 7.55 11.30 -11.88
C ALA A 223 7.04 11.11 -10.45
N THR A 224 7.94 10.68 -9.57
CA THR A 224 7.67 10.54 -8.13
C THR A 224 8.47 11.59 -7.35
N ILE A 225 7.77 12.32 -6.50
CA ILE A 225 8.34 13.34 -5.61
C ILE A 225 8.21 12.84 -4.17
N LEU A 226 9.28 13.00 -3.41
CA LEU A 226 9.33 12.68 -2.00
C LEU A 226 9.30 13.95 -1.15
N GLY A 227 8.52 13.90 -0.07
CA GLY A 227 8.48 14.93 0.96
C GLY A 227 8.59 14.30 2.35
N PHE A 228 9.18 15.01 3.28
CA PHE A 228 9.21 14.62 4.68
C PHE A 228 9.38 15.84 5.59
N GLY A 229 9.01 15.67 6.84
CA GLY A 229 9.12 16.75 7.82
C GLY A 229 8.49 16.39 9.15
N GLY A 230 8.47 17.40 10.04
CA GLY A 230 7.82 17.33 11.34
C GLY A 230 6.78 18.43 11.50
N LEU A 231 5.61 18.09 12.03
CA LEU A 231 4.52 19.02 12.29
C LEU A 231 4.05 18.94 13.74
N THR A 232 3.70 20.08 14.31
CA THR A 232 3.04 20.17 15.62
C THR A 232 1.55 20.52 15.47
N ASP A 233 0.83 20.60 16.58
CA ASP A 233 -0.60 20.88 16.57
C ASP A 233 -0.95 22.16 15.79
N SER A 234 -1.91 22.05 14.91
CA SER A 234 -2.44 23.16 14.08
C SER A 234 -1.44 23.72 13.06
N GLN A 235 -0.35 23.02 12.78
CA GLN A 235 0.58 23.35 11.70
C GLN A 235 0.23 22.60 10.41
N ALA A 236 0.68 23.15 9.29
CA ALA A 236 0.58 22.51 7.99
C ALA A 236 1.82 22.79 7.14
N HIS A 237 2.19 21.83 6.28
CA HIS A 237 3.16 22.03 5.19
C HIS A 237 2.41 21.97 3.85
N ILE A 238 2.81 22.80 2.91
CA ILE A 238 2.25 22.84 1.55
C ILE A 238 3.33 22.38 0.58
N TYR A 239 3.04 21.35 -0.20
CA TYR A 239 3.87 20.89 -1.30
C TYR A 239 3.24 21.32 -2.61
N LYS A 240 4.04 21.95 -3.47
CA LYS A 240 3.63 22.43 -4.78
C LYS A 240 4.20 21.51 -5.84
N LEU A 241 3.35 20.74 -6.49
CA LEU A 241 3.72 19.91 -7.64
C LEU A 241 3.58 20.76 -8.91
N PRO A 242 4.70 21.08 -9.59
CA PRO A 242 4.61 21.76 -10.87
C PRO A 242 4.01 20.83 -11.92
N ILE A 243 3.08 21.32 -12.69
CA ILE A 243 2.46 20.59 -13.81
C ILE A 243 3.12 21.07 -15.11
N PRO A 244 3.70 20.17 -15.92
CA PRO A 244 4.28 20.54 -17.22
C PRO A 244 3.25 21.23 -18.14
N GLU A 245 3.66 22.31 -18.82
CA GLU A 245 2.80 23.09 -19.72
C GLU A 245 2.19 22.21 -20.82
N ALA A 246 2.94 21.23 -21.31
CA ALA A 246 2.46 20.28 -22.32
C ALA A 246 1.27 19.41 -21.88
N LEU A 247 0.98 19.35 -20.58
CA LEU A 247 -0.22 18.70 -20.03
C LEU A 247 -1.41 19.67 -19.94
N GLY A 248 -1.19 20.98 -20.13
CA GLY A 248 -2.25 21.98 -20.13
C GLY A 248 -3.15 21.86 -21.37
N GLY A 249 -4.47 21.83 -21.18
CA GLY A 249 -5.41 21.81 -22.30
C GLY A 249 -5.53 20.48 -23.06
N VAL A 250 -4.80 19.43 -22.66
CA VAL A 250 -4.85 18.12 -23.31
C VAL A 250 -5.71 17.15 -22.50
N GLU A 251 -6.77 16.64 -23.13
CA GLU A 251 -7.60 15.58 -22.55
C GLU A 251 -6.86 14.23 -22.72
N THR A 252 -6.24 13.76 -21.66
CA THR A 252 -5.50 12.49 -21.66
C THR A 252 -5.62 11.81 -20.32
N TRP A 253 -5.49 10.49 -20.30
CA TRP A 253 -5.48 9.73 -19.06
C TRP A 253 -4.30 10.14 -18.17
N ARG A 254 -4.62 10.40 -16.92
CA ARG A 254 -3.65 10.77 -15.88
C ARG A 254 -3.96 10.01 -14.60
N LYS A 255 -2.93 9.80 -13.81
CA LYS A 255 -3.03 9.19 -12.49
C LYS A 255 -2.16 9.95 -11.51
N LEU A 256 -2.79 10.48 -10.48
CA LEU A 256 -2.11 11.07 -9.33
C LEU A 256 -2.22 10.11 -8.17
N THR A 257 -1.09 9.67 -7.64
CA THR A 257 -1.03 8.85 -6.42
C THR A 257 -0.41 9.67 -5.31
N VAL A 258 -1.04 9.72 -4.15
CA VAL A 258 -0.52 10.43 -2.98
C VAL A 258 -0.56 9.52 -1.78
N SER A 259 0.58 9.37 -1.10
CA SER A 259 0.71 8.53 0.10
C SER A 259 1.42 9.28 1.20
N LEU A 260 0.75 9.40 2.34
CA LEU A 260 1.24 10.04 3.56
C LEU A 260 1.33 8.99 4.67
N ALA A 261 2.49 8.88 5.30
CA ALA A 261 2.68 8.04 6.48
C ALA A 261 3.27 8.85 7.64
N TRP A 262 2.87 8.53 8.85
CA TRP A 262 3.43 9.16 10.06
C TRP A 262 3.52 8.16 11.20
N LEU A 263 4.18 8.55 12.27
CA LEU A 263 4.21 7.80 13.52
C LEU A 263 3.52 8.64 14.60
N ALA A 264 2.51 8.07 15.22
CA ALA A 264 1.78 8.69 16.33
C ALA A 264 2.15 8.00 17.65
N THR A 265 2.26 8.78 18.73
CA THR A 265 2.48 8.19 20.06
C THR A 265 1.19 7.52 20.54
N PRO A 266 1.22 6.22 20.89
CA PRO A 266 0.04 5.54 21.41
C PRO A 266 -0.41 6.13 22.76
N CYS A 267 -1.71 6.36 22.90
CA CYS A 267 -2.36 6.84 24.13
C CYS A 267 -3.38 5.80 24.63
N PRO A 268 -2.94 4.69 25.26
CA PRO A 268 -3.80 3.54 25.58
C PRO A 268 -4.99 3.86 26.48
N SER A 269 -4.85 4.86 27.36
CA SER A 269 -5.89 5.31 28.29
C SER A 269 -7.00 6.15 27.65
N ASN A 270 -6.85 6.52 26.36
CA ASN A 270 -7.80 7.37 25.67
C ASN A 270 -8.48 6.63 24.52
N LEU A 271 -9.77 6.81 24.38
CA LEU A 271 -10.54 6.26 23.26
C LEU A 271 -10.02 6.69 21.88
N ARG A 272 -9.33 7.81 21.77
CA ARG A 272 -8.68 8.26 20.54
C ARG A 272 -7.29 7.65 20.31
N TYR A 273 -6.74 6.91 21.28
CA TYR A 273 -5.57 6.01 21.29
C TYR A 273 -4.25 6.51 20.66
N ARG A 274 -4.21 7.62 19.96
CA ARG A 274 -3.00 8.22 19.37
C ARG A 274 -2.96 9.72 19.70
N ASP A 275 -1.75 10.27 19.88
CA ASP A 275 -1.56 11.69 20.23
C ASP A 275 -1.91 12.64 19.08
N SER A 276 -1.67 12.22 17.87
CA SER A 276 -1.72 13.05 16.66
C SER A 276 -2.48 12.39 15.51
N ALA A 277 -3.07 13.23 14.67
CA ALA A 277 -3.67 12.87 13.40
C ALA A 277 -3.11 13.77 12.31
N LEU A 278 -2.54 13.16 11.27
CA LEU A 278 -2.17 13.85 10.05
C LEU A 278 -3.10 13.44 8.91
N TRP A 279 -3.25 14.33 7.95
CA TRP A 279 -3.94 14.04 6.69
C TRP A 279 -3.46 15.02 5.63
N PHE A 280 -3.49 14.58 4.38
CA PHE A 280 -3.35 15.52 3.27
C PHE A 280 -4.71 15.94 2.70
N SER A 281 -4.74 17.13 2.17
CA SER A 281 -5.82 17.65 1.33
C SER A 281 -5.21 18.26 0.08
N LEU A 282 -5.93 18.14 -1.03
CA LEU A 282 -5.61 18.88 -2.25
C LEU A 282 -6.33 20.23 -2.15
N GLU A 283 -5.60 21.34 -2.35
CA GLU A 283 -6.20 22.67 -2.34
C GLU A 283 -6.60 23.09 -3.76
N GLY A 284 -7.76 23.75 -3.87
CA GLY A 284 -8.44 24.10 -5.12
C GLY A 284 -9.82 23.43 -5.19
N ASP A 285 -10.60 23.73 -6.19
CA ASP A 285 -11.92 23.10 -6.39
C ASP A 285 -11.75 21.70 -7.00
N ASN A 286 -11.30 20.79 -6.15
CA ASN A 286 -10.74 19.49 -6.52
C ASN A 286 -11.77 18.37 -6.65
N SER A 287 -13.06 18.68 -6.61
CA SER A 287 -14.14 17.74 -6.93
C SER A 287 -14.07 17.24 -8.37
N GLU A 288 -13.36 17.95 -9.24
CA GLU A 288 -13.23 17.69 -10.68
C GLU A 288 -11.89 17.01 -11.06
N LEU A 289 -10.97 16.79 -10.11
CA LEU A 289 -9.63 16.23 -10.40
C LEU A 289 -9.63 14.79 -10.89
N ALA A 290 -10.70 14.04 -10.69
CA ALA A 290 -10.74 12.66 -11.12
C ALA A 290 -12.15 12.19 -11.45
N ASP A 291 -12.31 11.49 -12.57
CA ASP A 291 -13.51 10.70 -12.88
C ASP A 291 -13.73 9.62 -11.80
N THR A 292 -12.67 9.19 -11.15
CA THR A 292 -12.72 8.21 -10.07
C THR A 292 -11.68 8.51 -8.99
N ARG A 293 -12.16 8.80 -7.79
CA ARG A 293 -11.38 8.64 -6.57
C ARG A 293 -11.44 7.15 -6.22
N THR A 294 -10.33 6.47 -6.40
CA THR A 294 -10.30 5.03 -6.26
C THR A 294 -10.10 4.60 -4.81
N HIS A 295 -10.76 3.55 -4.44
CA HIS A 295 -10.44 2.50 -3.49
C HIS A 295 -10.91 2.70 -2.05
N TYR A 296 -10.69 3.77 -1.31
CA TYR A 296 -10.87 3.74 0.16
C TYR A 296 -11.97 4.67 0.68
N ASP A 297 -12.61 4.27 1.78
CA ASP A 297 -13.40 5.19 2.56
C ASP A 297 -12.48 6.23 3.24
N HIS A 298 -12.66 7.49 2.90
CA HIS A 298 -11.92 8.61 3.43
C HIS A 298 -11.87 8.66 4.99
N ASN A 299 -12.93 8.22 5.66
CA ASN A 299 -12.98 8.16 7.10
C ASN A 299 -12.11 7.03 7.68
N GLN A 300 -12.01 5.89 7.00
CA GLN A 300 -11.17 4.79 7.45
C GLN A 300 -9.69 5.13 7.33
N VAL A 301 -9.30 5.76 6.23
CA VAL A 301 -7.92 6.19 5.96
C VAL A 301 -7.41 7.13 7.05
N ARG A 302 -8.23 8.03 7.56
CA ARG A 302 -7.85 8.98 8.62
C ARG A 302 -7.74 8.38 10.02
N ARG A 303 -8.10 7.13 10.23
CA ARG A 303 -8.09 6.48 11.57
C ARG A 303 -6.77 5.77 11.90
N GLY A 304 -5.94 5.49 10.89
CA GLY A 304 -4.60 4.92 11.05
C GLY A 304 -3.51 5.98 11.11
N THR A 305 -2.32 5.58 10.71
CA THR A 305 -1.13 6.43 10.51
C THR A 305 -0.64 6.36 9.07
N LEU A 306 -1.57 6.14 8.14
CA LEU A 306 -1.39 6.11 6.70
C LEU A 306 -2.61 6.74 6.03
N GLN A 307 -2.37 7.52 4.98
CA GLN A 307 -3.36 7.94 4.01
C GLN A 307 -2.79 7.69 2.61
N HIS A 308 -3.49 6.91 1.82
CA HIS A 308 -3.11 6.60 0.45
C HIS A 308 -4.32 6.78 -0.44
N GLU A 309 -4.20 7.61 -1.46
CA GLU A 309 -5.27 7.89 -2.39
C GLU A 309 -4.74 7.89 -3.82
N ILE A 310 -5.55 7.36 -4.71
CA ILE A 310 -5.31 7.32 -6.15
C ILE A 310 -6.43 8.09 -6.83
N PHE A 311 -6.06 9.08 -7.62
CA PHE A 311 -6.95 9.89 -8.46
C PHE A 311 -6.60 9.57 -9.92
N GLU A 312 -7.59 9.13 -10.68
CA GLU A 312 -7.36 8.60 -12.02
C GLU A 312 -8.50 8.98 -12.95
N GLY A 313 -8.19 9.36 -14.18
CA GLY A 313 -9.18 9.69 -15.20
C GLY A 313 -8.62 10.43 -16.39
N SER A 314 -9.42 10.54 -17.46
CA SER A 314 -9.10 11.32 -18.67
C SER A 314 -9.53 12.78 -18.57
N ARG A 315 -10.43 13.08 -17.64
CA ARG A 315 -10.97 14.43 -17.37
C ARG A 315 -10.33 15.12 -16.20
N ILE A 316 -9.16 14.65 -15.72
CA ILE A 316 -8.40 15.45 -14.76
C ILE A 316 -8.26 16.84 -15.37
N GLU A 317 -8.85 17.79 -14.69
CA GLU A 317 -9.11 19.14 -15.14
C GLU A 317 -8.03 19.69 -16.06
N ILE A 318 -8.42 20.32 -17.12
CA ILE A 318 -7.57 21.14 -17.99
C ILE A 318 -6.82 22.12 -17.08
N LEU A 319 -5.70 21.66 -16.52
CA LEU A 319 -4.84 22.51 -15.73
C LEU A 319 -4.35 23.59 -16.67
N SER A 320 -4.85 24.80 -16.48
CA SER A 320 -4.37 25.95 -17.21
C SER A 320 -2.86 26.04 -17.04
N ALA A 321 -2.14 26.32 -18.11
CA ALA A 321 -0.70 26.56 -18.10
C ALA A 321 -0.31 27.40 -16.87
N ASN A 322 0.72 26.97 -16.11
CA ASN A 322 1.22 27.57 -14.87
C ASN A 322 0.44 27.29 -13.56
N ARG A 323 -0.46 26.32 -13.52
CA ARG A 323 -1.00 25.88 -12.22
C ARG A 323 -0.09 24.88 -11.54
N GLU A 324 0.13 25.09 -10.25
CA GLU A 324 0.76 24.15 -9.33
C GLU A 324 -0.35 23.39 -8.61
N LEU A 325 -0.21 22.08 -8.52
CA LEU A 325 -1.07 21.29 -7.65
C LEU A 325 -0.57 21.42 -6.22
N GLU A 326 -1.37 22.02 -5.36
CA GLU A 326 -1.03 22.20 -3.95
C GLU A 326 -1.55 21.03 -3.11
N ILE A 327 -0.61 20.34 -2.45
CA ILE A 327 -0.90 19.25 -1.52
C ILE A 327 -0.53 19.72 -0.12
N LYS A 328 -1.54 19.90 0.72
CA LYS A 328 -1.41 20.39 2.07
C LYS A 328 -1.44 19.25 3.07
N ILE A 329 -0.37 19.11 3.83
CA ILE A 329 -0.27 18.16 4.94
C ILE A 329 -0.65 18.87 6.22
N ASN A 330 -1.75 18.44 6.84
CA ASN A 330 -2.29 19.03 8.05
C ASN A 330 -1.94 18.16 9.26
N CYS A 331 -1.75 18.79 10.42
CA CYS A 331 -1.54 18.12 11.70
C CYS A 331 -2.49 18.65 12.76
N LYS A 332 -3.07 17.73 13.53
CA LYS A 332 -3.92 18.07 14.66
C LYS A 332 -3.66 17.11 15.82
N LYS A 333 -3.68 17.63 17.05
CA LYS A 333 -3.73 16.79 18.25
C LYS A 333 -4.99 15.91 18.25
N ASP A 334 -4.86 14.67 18.67
CA ASP A 334 -5.98 13.71 18.76
C ASP A 334 -6.27 13.35 20.20
N ALA A 335 -5.50 12.52 20.87
CA ALA A 335 -5.78 12.02 22.21
C ALA A 335 -4.99 12.69 23.34
N GLY A 336 -3.97 13.45 23.04
CA GLY A 336 -3.05 13.98 24.04
C GLY A 336 -2.41 15.29 23.62
N ARG A 337 -1.21 15.57 24.16
CA ARG A 337 -0.36 16.67 23.74
C ARG A 337 0.67 16.11 22.76
N ILE A 338 0.87 16.81 21.65
CA ILE A 338 2.01 16.58 20.79
C ILE A 338 3.21 17.23 21.48
N ILE A 339 4.15 16.42 21.98
CA ILE A 339 5.32 16.89 22.73
C ILE A 339 6.45 17.22 21.75
N GLU A 340 6.67 16.35 20.77
CA GLU A 340 7.67 16.52 19.72
C GLU A 340 6.98 16.61 18.36
N PRO A 341 7.60 17.27 17.36
CA PRO A 341 7.06 17.32 16.02
C PRO A 341 6.80 15.91 15.47
N VAL A 342 5.59 15.67 15.01
CA VAL A 342 5.18 14.38 14.41
C VAL A 342 5.87 14.21 13.08
N LYS A 343 6.76 13.24 12.99
CA LYS A 343 7.49 12.93 11.76
C LYS A 343 6.57 12.28 10.75
N TYR A 344 6.64 12.73 9.50
CA TYR A 344 5.89 12.15 8.39
C TYR A 344 6.76 11.97 7.15
N GLY A 345 6.37 11.02 6.30
CA GLY A 345 6.86 10.81 4.94
C GLY A 345 5.72 10.90 3.94
N LEU A 346 6.00 11.50 2.80
CA LEU A 346 5.07 11.76 1.72
C LEU A 346 5.67 11.29 0.40
N ALA A 347 4.89 10.58 -0.38
CA ALA A 347 5.20 10.25 -1.77
C ALA A 347 4.06 10.73 -2.67
N ILE A 348 4.41 11.38 -3.77
CA ILE A 348 3.48 11.92 -4.76
C ILE A 348 3.96 11.45 -6.13
N THR A 349 3.12 10.75 -6.88
CA THR A 349 3.42 10.34 -8.26
C THR A 349 2.38 10.89 -9.22
N LEU A 350 2.86 11.59 -10.22
CA LEU A 350 2.08 11.94 -11.41
C LEU A 350 2.48 11.01 -12.55
N GLU A 351 1.51 10.36 -13.16
CA GLU A 351 1.67 9.48 -14.30
C GLU A 351 0.69 9.88 -15.40
N VAL A 352 1.13 9.77 -16.64
CA VAL A 352 0.32 10.05 -17.83
C VAL A 352 0.31 8.84 -18.76
N ALA A 353 -0.59 8.85 -19.73
CA ALA A 353 -0.64 7.79 -20.74
C ALA A 353 0.72 7.65 -21.48
N PRO A 354 1.19 6.42 -21.73
CA PRO A 354 2.51 6.18 -22.31
C PRO A 354 2.65 6.63 -23.78
N ASN A 355 1.54 6.97 -24.44
CA ASN A 355 1.50 7.44 -25.83
C ASN A 355 1.66 8.97 -25.97
N ILE A 356 1.96 9.67 -24.88
CA ILE A 356 2.26 11.11 -24.93
C ILE A 356 3.76 11.26 -25.22
N ASP A 357 4.09 11.99 -26.29
CA ASP A 357 5.47 12.32 -26.64
C ASP A 357 6.01 13.42 -25.71
N MET A 358 6.17 13.09 -24.43
CA MET A 358 6.68 13.97 -23.41
C MET A 358 7.35 13.19 -22.26
N ASN A 359 8.56 13.59 -21.90
CA ASN A 359 9.24 13.11 -20.70
C ASN A 359 8.75 13.90 -19.46
N VAL A 360 7.75 13.34 -18.79
CA VAL A 360 7.16 13.93 -17.57
C VAL A 360 8.20 14.03 -16.46
N TYR A 361 9.04 13.01 -16.33
CA TYR A 361 10.07 12.96 -15.29
C TYR A 361 11.06 14.12 -15.42
N GLU A 362 11.66 14.31 -16.60
CA GLU A 362 12.60 15.40 -16.85
C GLU A 362 11.95 16.77 -16.69
N SER A 363 10.74 16.92 -17.24
CA SER A 363 10.01 18.18 -17.17
C SER A 363 9.75 18.61 -15.71
N ILE A 364 9.30 17.69 -14.84
CA ILE A 364 9.06 17.98 -13.42
C ILE A 364 10.38 18.21 -12.68
N ARG A 365 11.40 17.38 -12.93
CA ARG A 365 12.74 17.52 -12.33
C ARG A 365 13.31 18.92 -12.61
N ASP A 366 13.27 19.35 -13.85
CA ASP A 366 13.85 20.63 -14.27
C ASP A 366 13.08 21.84 -13.71
N MET A 367 11.77 21.72 -13.52
CA MET A 367 10.99 22.75 -12.84
C MET A 367 11.26 22.87 -11.33
N ILE A 368 11.65 21.76 -10.68
CA ILE A 368 11.95 21.74 -9.23
C ILE A 368 13.36 22.28 -8.95
N GLN A 369 14.36 21.88 -9.73
CA GLN A 369 15.77 22.25 -9.51
C GLN A 369 16.03 23.75 -9.45
N PRO A 370 15.53 24.59 -10.39
CA PRO A 370 15.77 26.04 -10.34
C PRO A 370 15.20 26.70 -9.09
N ARG A 371 14.06 26.26 -8.60
CA ARG A 371 13.42 26.82 -7.40
C ARG A 371 14.20 26.57 -6.12
N ILE A 372 14.82 25.39 -6.00
CA ILE A 372 15.68 25.05 -4.87
C ILE A 372 16.92 25.98 -4.85
N GLN A 373 17.49 26.27 -6.02
CA GLN A 373 18.64 27.19 -6.14
C GLN A 373 18.27 28.64 -5.80
N GLU A 374 17.10 29.11 -6.18
CA GLU A 374 16.62 30.44 -5.86
C GLU A 374 16.38 30.62 -4.36
N GLN A 375 15.80 29.66 -3.68
CA GLN A 375 15.60 29.70 -2.22
C GLN A 375 16.93 29.70 -1.47
N ALA A 376 17.91 28.91 -1.89
CA ALA A 376 19.24 28.91 -1.29
C ALA A 376 19.97 30.27 -1.47
N ARG A 377 19.87 30.90 -2.64
CA ARG A 377 20.44 32.23 -2.92
C ARG A 377 19.79 33.31 -2.06
N THR A 378 18.49 33.28 -1.86
CA THR A 378 17.76 34.25 -1.03
C THR A 378 18.17 34.16 0.44
N GLN A 379 18.41 32.96 0.96
CA GLN A 379 18.89 32.78 2.34
C GLN A 379 20.33 33.26 2.56
N ILE A 380 21.19 33.23 1.55
CA ILE A 380 22.56 33.72 1.63
C ILE A 380 22.60 35.26 1.56
N GLN A 381 21.66 35.90 0.89
CA GLN A 381 21.62 37.38 0.79
C GLN A 381 21.03 38.06 2.03
N THR A 382 20.36 37.31 2.92
CA THR A 382 19.75 37.84 4.16
C THR A 382 20.62 37.63 5.41
N ARG A 383 21.88 37.26 5.26
CA ARG A 383 22.92 37.20 6.29
C ARG A 383 23.99 38.27 5.95
#